data_b76e354e98b38ca87c1a1131335c9543
#
_entry.id   b76e354e98b38ca87c1a1131335c9543
#
_cell.length_a   1.000
_cell.length_b   1.000
_cell.length_c   1.000
_cell.angle_alpha   90.00
_cell.angle_beta   90.00
_cell.angle_gamma   90.00
#
_symmetry.space_group_name_H-M   'P 1'
#
loop_
_entity.id
_entity.type
_entity.pdbx_description
1 polymer ?
#
loop_
_entity_poly.entity_id
_entity_poly.type
_entity_poly.pdbx_seq_one_letter_code
_entity_poly.pdbx_strand_id
1 'polypeptide(L)'
;MKGEDAIVQALKRSADRFYGIPGYPVTGIVEGLSAEPVINEKVALEYALGDSLSGRRAAVIMKNAGLNACADPLVQSGTQGLCSGVVVVVGDDLVPVGSTSRQDSRYYGEVARVPVIEPGPATCFAGVEEAFRASEQFSRVGILRLTPRLLDAEVIADRSERKDRPGMPADPALTMRGKVQREERLFNGLFAWSRENPLNSVTGGVAGAGAAPGESAVVTVYPPPGGEAELPAVNELGRPFVREHRCVEPGQQSPDEPETFSSRGFYRTFCGECPFSGLFSMMKDREVKAAVDAGCSILLTSPLYGVGLASYGLGSAIAVGARSTEVAVIGDYALLHSGIQALIDVYEKQIPLLCIVLRNRRLGMTGGQEGAYDPLDYLGFAAPLVVPASDTERLSQLLEKPVPGPVTVIVDGECPEGGEHETVPC
;
A
#
# COMPACT_ATOMS: atom_id res chain seq x y z
N MET A 1 11.14 2.80 31.38
CA MET A 1 11.74 3.47 30.22
C MET A 1 10.73 4.41 29.61
N LYS A 2 11.14 5.39 28.82
CA LYS A 2 10.17 6.23 28.10
C LYS A 2 9.39 5.45 27.05
N GLY A 3 8.18 5.89 26.75
CA GLY A 3 7.32 5.28 25.74
C GLY A 3 7.96 5.28 24.36
N GLU A 4 8.68 6.33 23.98
CA GLU A 4 9.45 6.40 22.74
C GLU A 4 10.45 5.24 22.64
N ASP A 5 11.27 5.04 23.67
CA ASP A 5 12.27 3.95 23.73
C ASP A 5 11.60 2.56 23.65
N ALA A 6 10.43 2.41 24.31
CA ALA A 6 9.68 1.18 24.29
C ALA A 6 9.16 0.84 22.89
N ILE A 7 8.60 1.82 22.18
CA ILE A 7 8.14 1.65 20.79
C ILE A 7 9.33 1.33 19.86
N VAL A 8 10.46 2.01 19.98
CA VAL A 8 11.67 1.69 19.21
C VAL A 8 12.11 0.24 19.43
N GLN A 9 12.16 -0.22 20.70
CA GLN A 9 12.54 -1.58 21.01
C GLN A 9 11.52 -2.61 20.50
N ALA A 10 10.23 -2.33 20.63
CA ALA A 10 9.16 -3.18 20.14
C ALA A 10 9.23 -3.34 18.62
N LEU A 11 9.40 -2.22 17.87
CA LEU A 11 9.52 -2.25 16.41
C LEU A 11 10.77 -3.02 15.96
N LYS A 12 11.93 -2.82 16.62
CA LYS A 12 13.16 -3.60 16.32
C LYS A 12 12.99 -5.11 16.49
N ARG A 13 12.08 -5.54 17.37
CA ARG A 13 11.77 -6.98 17.57
C ARG A 13 10.79 -7.49 16.53
N SER A 14 9.84 -6.65 16.08
CA SER A 14 8.69 -7.08 15.28
C SER A 14 8.87 -6.92 13.78
N ALA A 15 9.77 -6.07 13.31
CA ALA A 15 9.94 -5.79 11.88
C ALA A 15 11.39 -5.95 11.41
N ASP A 16 11.53 -6.18 10.09
CA ASP A 16 12.81 -6.40 9.40
C ASP A 16 13.31 -5.14 8.68
N ARG A 17 12.40 -4.22 8.33
CA ARG A 17 12.67 -2.99 7.57
C ARG A 17 11.98 -1.80 8.18
N PHE A 18 12.67 -0.65 8.14
CA PHE A 18 12.19 0.61 8.69
C PHE A 18 12.41 1.72 7.68
N TYR A 19 11.35 2.43 7.34
CA TYR A 19 11.37 3.62 6.51
C TYR A 19 10.83 4.80 7.31
N GLY A 20 11.39 5.99 7.14
CA GLY A 20 10.93 7.08 7.97
C GLY A 20 11.13 8.46 7.38
N ILE A 21 10.15 9.32 7.61
CA ILE A 21 10.24 10.76 7.39
C ILE A 21 10.15 11.45 8.76
N PRO A 22 11.20 12.14 9.20
CA PRO A 22 11.21 12.83 10.49
C PRO A 22 10.09 13.85 10.60
N GLY A 23 9.45 13.90 11.75
CA GLY A 23 8.38 14.85 12.06
C GLY A 23 7.86 14.67 13.48
N TYR A 24 7.45 15.77 14.14
CA TYR A 24 6.88 15.69 15.48
C TYR A 24 5.56 14.88 15.48
N PRO A 25 5.34 13.96 16.42
CA PRO A 25 6.17 13.64 17.60
C PRO A 25 7.07 12.39 17.40
N VAL A 26 7.28 11.88 16.20
CA VAL A 26 7.93 10.59 15.94
C VAL A 26 9.38 10.69 15.46
N THR A 27 9.99 11.87 15.46
CA THR A 27 11.39 12.06 15.02
C THR A 27 12.35 11.13 15.77
N GLY A 28 12.23 11.04 17.11
CA GLY A 28 13.10 10.18 17.91
C GLY A 28 12.92 8.68 17.60
N ILE A 29 11.74 8.25 17.16
CA ILE A 29 11.51 6.87 16.70
C ILE A 29 12.27 6.62 15.38
N VAL A 30 12.19 7.56 14.42
CA VAL A 30 12.93 7.47 13.14
C VAL A 30 14.43 7.34 13.41
N GLU A 31 14.99 8.19 14.27
CA GLU A 31 16.40 8.17 14.66
C GLU A 31 16.77 6.90 15.43
N GLY A 32 15.96 6.52 16.43
CA GLY A 32 16.19 5.34 17.25
C GLY A 32 16.17 4.02 16.47
N LEU A 33 15.42 3.95 15.37
CA LEU A 33 15.38 2.81 14.46
C LEU A 33 16.49 2.87 13.38
N SER A 34 17.16 4.01 13.22
CA SER A 34 17.98 4.29 12.03
C SER A 34 17.19 4.01 10.75
N ALA A 35 15.94 4.48 10.72
CA ALA A 35 15.04 4.20 9.61
C ALA A 35 15.59 4.77 8.29
N GLU A 36 15.47 4.02 7.21
CA GLU A 36 15.91 4.44 5.89
C GLU A 36 15.15 5.71 5.46
N PRO A 37 15.84 6.83 5.18
CA PRO A 37 15.21 8.04 4.71
C PRO A 37 14.65 7.83 3.29
N VAL A 38 13.48 8.38 3.00
CA VAL A 38 12.80 8.25 1.71
C VAL A 38 12.29 9.61 1.27
N ILE A 39 12.19 9.83 -0.04
CA ILE A 39 11.81 11.12 -0.62
C ILE A 39 10.45 11.64 -0.14
N ASN A 40 9.50 10.76 0.13
CA ASN A 40 8.20 11.07 0.73
C ASN A 40 7.53 9.82 1.34
N GLU A 41 6.42 10.05 2.03
CA GLU A 41 5.70 9.02 2.79
C GLU A 41 5.02 7.99 1.89
N LYS A 42 4.52 8.39 0.71
CA LYS A 42 3.93 7.48 -0.27
C LYS A 42 4.97 6.45 -0.74
N VAL A 43 6.13 6.91 -1.16
CA VAL A 43 7.24 6.04 -1.60
C VAL A 43 7.71 5.14 -0.47
N ALA A 44 7.76 5.65 0.78
CA ALA A 44 8.10 4.85 1.95
C ALA A 44 7.12 3.69 2.17
N LEU A 45 5.80 3.94 2.03
CA LEU A 45 4.80 2.88 2.14
C LEU A 45 4.90 1.90 0.96
N GLU A 46 5.13 2.37 -0.24
CA GLU A 46 5.30 1.52 -1.41
C GLU A 46 6.55 0.62 -1.31
N TYR A 47 7.67 1.11 -0.75
CA TYR A 47 8.82 0.26 -0.41
C TYR A 47 8.44 -0.84 0.60
N ALA A 48 7.72 -0.48 1.66
CA ALA A 48 7.25 -1.44 2.65
C ALA A 48 6.33 -2.51 2.04
N LEU A 49 5.47 -2.14 1.08
CA LEU A 49 4.64 -3.07 0.33
C LEU A 49 5.47 -4.01 -0.56
N GLY A 50 6.54 -3.50 -1.17
CA GLY A 50 7.51 -4.32 -1.90
C GLY A 50 8.25 -5.31 -1.00
N ASP A 51 8.69 -4.87 0.18
CA ASP A 51 9.27 -5.75 1.20
C ASP A 51 8.30 -6.85 1.63
N SER A 52 7.03 -6.49 1.81
CA SER A 52 5.97 -7.46 2.13
C SER A 52 5.87 -8.55 1.07
N LEU A 53 5.87 -8.21 -0.22
CA LEU A 53 5.87 -9.19 -1.32
C LEU A 53 7.10 -10.10 -1.31
N SER A 54 8.20 -9.63 -0.72
CA SER A 54 9.44 -10.41 -0.51
C SER A 54 9.48 -11.16 0.83
N GLY A 55 8.36 -11.19 1.58
CA GLY A 55 8.24 -11.90 2.84
C GLY A 55 8.87 -11.21 4.04
N ARG A 56 9.16 -9.91 3.97
CA ARG A 56 9.73 -9.12 5.06
C ARG A 56 8.68 -8.24 5.72
N ARG A 57 8.61 -8.24 7.05
CA ARG A 57 7.82 -7.26 7.80
C ARG A 57 8.46 -5.87 7.70
N ALA A 58 7.67 -4.84 7.43
CA ALA A 58 8.16 -3.47 7.32
C ALA A 58 7.32 -2.47 8.14
N ALA A 59 7.99 -1.49 8.73
CA ALA A 59 7.35 -0.37 9.39
C ALA A 59 7.72 0.95 8.68
N VAL A 60 6.72 1.81 8.53
CA VAL A 60 6.89 3.16 7.95
C VAL A 60 6.52 4.18 9.02
N ILE A 61 7.45 5.03 9.38
CA ILE A 61 7.31 6.01 10.46
C ILE A 61 7.08 7.40 9.88
N MET A 62 5.98 8.03 10.26
CA MET A 62 5.63 9.37 9.79
C MET A 62 4.75 10.14 10.77
N LYS A 63 4.69 11.45 10.62
CA LYS A 63 3.66 12.23 11.29
C LYS A 63 2.31 12.09 10.59
N ASN A 64 1.23 12.51 11.27
CA ASN A 64 -0.14 12.42 10.75
C ASN A 64 -0.36 13.07 9.37
N ALA A 65 0.28 14.21 9.10
CA ALA A 65 0.15 14.88 7.80
C ALA A 65 0.72 14.03 6.64
N GLY A 66 1.76 13.23 6.89
CA GLY A 66 2.35 12.33 5.90
C GLY A 66 1.41 11.20 5.47
N LEU A 67 0.49 10.79 6.36
CA LEU A 67 -0.49 9.76 6.03
C LEU A 67 -1.41 10.15 4.86
N ASN A 68 -1.61 11.46 4.65
CA ASN A 68 -2.40 11.95 3.51
C ASN A 68 -1.76 11.58 2.15
N ALA A 69 -0.43 11.58 2.07
CA ALA A 69 0.28 11.17 0.87
C ALA A 69 0.21 9.66 0.62
N CYS A 70 -0.09 8.87 1.66
CA CYS A 70 -0.19 7.42 1.61
C CYS A 70 -1.59 6.90 1.27
N ALA A 71 -2.59 7.77 1.09
CA ALA A 71 -3.99 7.37 0.97
C ALA A 71 -4.22 6.30 -0.12
N ASP A 72 -3.67 6.48 -1.31
CA ASP A 72 -3.83 5.56 -2.42
C ASP A 72 -3.25 4.15 -2.11
N PRO A 73 -1.94 3.97 -1.83
CA PRO A 73 -1.40 2.64 -1.53
C PRO A 73 -2.00 2.02 -0.25
N LEU A 74 -2.39 2.84 0.73
CA LEU A 74 -3.04 2.37 1.95
C LEU A 74 -4.38 1.69 1.63
N VAL A 75 -5.24 2.34 0.84
CA VAL A 75 -6.54 1.80 0.40
C VAL A 75 -6.36 0.56 -0.48
N GLN A 76 -5.45 0.61 -1.44
CA GLN A 76 -5.21 -0.51 -2.37
C GLN A 76 -4.66 -1.75 -1.68
N SER A 77 -3.97 -1.59 -0.55
CA SER A 77 -3.36 -2.72 0.17
C SER A 77 -4.35 -3.82 0.55
N GLY A 78 -5.57 -3.46 0.95
CA GLY A 78 -6.62 -4.43 1.31
C GLY A 78 -7.06 -5.30 0.13
N THR A 79 -7.16 -4.72 -1.06
CA THR A 79 -7.58 -5.42 -2.28
C THR A 79 -6.47 -6.33 -2.82
N GLN A 80 -5.23 -5.84 -2.87
CA GLN A 80 -4.10 -6.61 -3.40
C GLN A 80 -3.56 -7.65 -2.40
N GLY A 81 -3.71 -7.36 -1.12
CA GLY A 81 -3.22 -8.21 -0.03
C GLY A 81 -1.71 -8.09 0.18
N LEU A 82 -1.23 -8.80 1.18
CA LEU A 82 0.16 -8.76 1.66
C LEU A 82 0.72 -10.16 1.86
N CYS A 83 2.01 -10.36 1.60
CA CYS A 83 2.73 -11.59 1.93
C CYS A 83 3.30 -11.58 3.36
N SER A 84 3.60 -10.40 3.89
CA SER A 84 4.10 -10.19 5.25
C SER A 84 3.56 -8.86 5.79
N GLY A 85 3.61 -8.65 7.10
CA GLY A 85 3.01 -7.50 7.77
C GLY A 85 3.63 -6.16 7.40
N VAL A 86 2.79 -5.17 7.14
CA VAL A 86 3.17 -3.77 6.94
C VAL A 86 2.41 -2.90 7.93
N VAL A 87 3.15 -2.09 8.69
CA VAL A 87 2.59 -1.19 9.69
C VAL A 87 3.05 0.25 9.45
N VAL A 88 2.09 1.16 9.35
CA VAL A 88 2.34 2.60 9.34
C VAL A 88 2.26 3.12 10.76
N VAL A 89 3.38 3.60 11.28
CA VAL A 89 3.52 4.19 12.62
C VAL A 89 3.28 5.67 12.49
N VAL A 90 2.14 6.13 13.00
CA VAL A 90 1.67 7.50 12.82
C VAL A 90 1.72 8.27 14.12
N GLY A 91 2.46 9.37 14.14
CA GLY A 91 2.45 10.32 15.24
C GLY A 91 1.31 11.32 15.10
N ASP A 92 0.31 11.23 15.95
CA ASP A 92 -0.83 12.15 16.00
C ASP A 92 -0.61 13.27 17.02
N ASP A 93 -0.70 14.51 16.55
CA ASP A 93 -0.67 15.73 17.33
C ASP A 93 -2.02 16.43 17.24
N LEU A 94 -2.99 15.98 18.05
CA LEU A 94 -4.38 16.50 18.05
C LEU A 94 -4.48 17.91 18.60
N VAL A 95 -3.55 18.31 19.47
CA VAL A 95 -3.39 19.68 19.93
C VAL A 95 -2.10 20.22 19.28
N PRO A 96 -2.17 20.91 18.13
CA PRO A 96 -1.03 21.15 17.29
C PRO A 96 0.05 21.94 18.03
N VAL A 97 1.10 21.24 18.46
CA VAL A 97 2.31 21.83 19.04
C VAL A 97 3.37 22.01 17.95
N GLY A 98 3.55 20.99 17.10
CA GLY A 98 4.51 20.99 16.01
C GLY A 98 3.88 20.73 14.63
N SER A 99 2.58 20.93 14.46
CA SER A 99 1.86 20.65 13.22
C SER A 99 1.19 21.89 12.66
N THR A 100 1.17 22.02 11.34
CA THR A 100 0.50 23.13 10.61
C THR A 100 -1.01 22.94 10.51
N SER A 101 -1.50 21.73 10.80
CA SER A 101 -2.92 21.39 10.73
C SER A 101 -3.28 20.39 11.82
N ARG A 102 -4.53 20.41 12.24
CA ARG A 102 -5.12 19.40 13.13
C ARG A 102 -5.63 18.24 12.30
N GLN A 103 -5.19 17.02 12.61
CA GLN A 103 -5.64 15.81 11.96
C GLN A 103 -5.71 14.65 12.95
N ASP A 104 -6.73 13.82 12.80
CA ASP A 104 -6.90 12.56 13.53
C ASP A 104 -6.73 11.38 12.58
N SER A 105 -5.62 10.67 12.70
CA SER A 105 -5.27 9.57 11.81
C SER A 105 -6.20 8.35 11.95
N ARG A 106 -7.02 8.27 12.99
CA ARG A 106 -8.01 7.21 13.18
C ARG A 106 -9.03 7.14 12.06
N TYR A 107 -9.34 8.28 11.42
CA TYR A 107 -10.26 8.32 10.28
C TYR A 107 -9.76 7.53 9.06
N TYR A 108 -8.45 7.36 8.91
CA TYR A 108 -7.91 6.52 7.85
C TYR A 108 -8.23 5.04 8.03
N GLY A 109 -8.46 4.59 9.26
CA GLY A 109 -8.98 3.25 9.53
C GLY A 109 -10.34 3.00 8.86
N GLU A 110 -11.19 4.02 8.79
CA GLU A 110 -12.49 3.94 8.10
C GLU A 110 -12.34 4.04 6.57
N VAL A 111 -11.58 5.02 6.10
CA VAL A 111 -11.37 5.24 4.66
C VAL A 111 -10.71 4.05 3.98
N ALA A 112 -9.65 3.51 4.59
CA ALA A 112 -8.86 2.42 4.03
C ALA A 112 -9.29 1.03 4.52
N ARG A 113 -10.24 0.95 5.46
CA ARG A 113 -10.70 -0.30 6.08
C ARG A 113 -9.57 -1.10 6.72
N VAL A 114 -8.68 -0.42 7.42
CA VAL A 114 -7.50 -0.99 8.07
C VAL A 114 -7.61 -0.89 9.60
N PRO A 115 -6.96 -1.81 10.36
CA PRO A 115 -6.94 -1.73 11.80
C PRO A 115 -6.12 -0.52 12.25
N VAL A 116 -6.61 0.16 13.28
CA VAL A 116 -5.88 1.20 13.99
C VAL A 116 -5.62 0.72 15.41
N ILE A 117 -4.36 0.60 15.78
CA ILE A 117 -3.93 0.17 17.11
C ILE A 117 -3.36 1.38 17.84
N GLU A 118 -3.88 1.66 19.03
CA GLU A 118 -3.41 2.72 19.93
C GLU A 118 -2.89 2.08 21.22
N PRO A 119 -1.58 1.81 21.33
CA PRO A 119 -1.04 1.23 22.55
C PRO A 119 -1.07 2.23 23.70
N GLY A 120 -1.32 1.72 24.91
CA GLY A 120 -1.11 2.46 26.16
C GLY A 120 0.26 2.12 26.79
N PRO A 121 0.61 2.76 27.92
CA PRO A 121 1.88 2.51 28.60
C PRO A 121 2.11 1.05 29.00
N ALA A 122 1.04 0.30 29.28
CA ALA A 122 1.12 -1.12 29.66
C ALA A 122 1.12 -2.08 28.43
N THR A 123 0.88 -1.59 27.23
CA THR A 123 0.65 -2.43 26.04
C THR A 123 1.52 -2.04 24.84
N CYS A 124 2.59 -1.26 25.04
CA CYS A 124 3.45 -0.78 23.96
C CYS A 124 3.99 -1.92 23.10
N PHE A 125 4.58 -2.94 23.71
CA PHE A 125 5.17 -4.07 22.98
C PHE A 125 4.07 -4.96 22.35
N ALA A 126 3.06 -5.32 23.14
CA ALA A 126 1.95 -6.14 22.67
C ALA A 126 1.19 -5.46 21.54
N GLY A 127 0.96 -4.14 21.61
CA GLY A 127 0.25 -3.37 20.58
C GLY A 127 1.03 -3.29 19.28
N VAL A 128 2.36 -3.15 19.33
CA VAL A 128 3.20 -3.19 18.12
C VAL A 128 3.12 -4.54 17.44
N GLU A 129 3.31 -5.65 18.18
CA GLU A 129 3.23 -6.99 17.59
C GLU A 129 1.82 -7.30 17.06
N GLU A 130 0.78 -6.84 17.77
CA GLU A 130 -0.60 -7.03 17.33
C GLU A 130 -0.92 -6.25 16.04
N ALA A 131 -0.27 -5.09 15.80
CA ALA A 131 -0.41 -4.37 14.56
C ALA A 131 0.12 -5.20 13.37
N PHE A 132 1.28 -5.85 13.52
CA PHE A 132 1.81 -6.74 12.48
C PHE A 132 0.95 -7.98 12.29
N ARG A 133 0.50 -8.61 13.40
CA ARG A 133 -0.38 -9.79 13.33
C ARG A 133 -1.70 -9.48 12.64
N ALA A 134 -2.32 -8.35 12.95
CA ALA A 134 -3.54 -7.91 12.28
C ALA A 134 -3.30 -7.65 10.79
N SER A 135 -2.18 -7.00 10.45
CA SER A 135 -1.78 -6.76 9.06
C SER A 135 -1.66 -8.07 8.27
N GLU A 136 -1.00 -9.09 8.82
CA GLU A 136 -0.85 -10.40 8.21
C GLU A 136 -2.17 -11.19 8.17
N GLN A 137 -2.93 -11.19 9.27
CA GLN A 137 -4.16 -11.97 9.38
C GLN A 137 -5.26 -11.47 8.43
N PHE A 138 -5.36 -10.15 8.27
CA PHE A 138 -6.39 -9.52 7.44
C PHE A 138 -5.86 -8.99 6.12
N SER A 139 -4.58 -9.25 5.84
CA SER A 139 -3.92 -9.00 4.56
C SER A 139 -4.06 -7.55 4.09
N ARG A 140 -3.76 -6.60 4.97
CA ARG A 140 -3.83 -5.15 4.75
C ARG A 140 -2.87 -4.41 5.65
N VAL A 141 -2.50 -3.21 5.30
CA VAL A 141 -1.66 -2.35 6.15
C VAL A 141 -2.35 -2.12 7.50
N GLY A 142 -1.58 -2.16 8.59
CA GLY A 142 -2.05 -1.73 9.91
C GLY A 142 -1.57 -0.32 10.24
N ILE A 143 -2.34 0.45 11.00
CA ILE A 143 -1.93 1.74 11.55
C ILE A 143 -1.62 1.57 13.03
N LEU A 144 -0.40 1.90 13.43
CA LEU A 144 -0.01 2.05 14.83
C LEU A 144 -0.01 3.55 15.16
N ARG A 145 -1.03 3.99 15.87
CA ARG A 145 -1.21 5.40 16.23
C ARG A 145 -0.51 5.73 17.55
N LEU A 146 0.35 6.72 17.54
CA LEU A 146 1.12 7.17 18.70
C LEU A 146 0.79 8.63 19.01
N THR A 147 0.71 8.94 20.28
CA THR A 147 0.49 10.32 20.77
C THR A 147 1.68 10.83 21.55
N PRO A 148 1.93 12.13 21.62
CA PRO A 148 3.01 12.71 22.45
C PRO A 148 2.93 12.23 23.90
N ARG A 149 1.73 12.11 24.44
CA ARG A 149 1.50 11.62 25.82
C ARG A 149 2.03 10.22 26.05
N LEU A 150 1.82 9.30 25.09
CA LEU A 150 2.35 7.94 25.18
C LEU A 150 3.88 7.95 25.11
N LEU A 151 4.43 8.73 24.16
CA LEU A 151 5.88 8.76 23.93
C LEU A 151 6.66 9.31 25.14
N ASP A 152 6.05 10.24 25.88
CA ASP A 152 6.64 10.82 27.10
C ASP A 152 6.36 9.99 28.37
N ALA A 153 5.41 9.04 28.32
CA ALA A 153 5.02 8.24 29.49
C ALA A 153 6.13 7.27 29.95
N GLU A 154 6.11 6.95 31.23
CA GLU A 154 6.92 5.83 31.74
C GLU A 154 6.23 4.49 31.45
N VAL A 155 6.96 3.58 30.81
CA VAL A 155 6.48 2.29 30.33
C VAL A 155 7.25 1.16 30.99
N ILE A 156 6.53 0.11 31.37
CA ILE A 156 7.14 -1.14 31.80
C ILE A 156 7.27 -2.06 30.58
N ALA A 157 8.49 -2.50 30.28
CA ALA A 157 8.71 -3.42 29.18
C ALA A 157 8.00 -4.75 29.47
N ASP A 158 7.13 -5.16 28.58
CA ASP A 158 6.59 -6.52 28.57
C ASP A 158 7.50 -7.48 27.79
N ARG A 159 7.19 -8.76 27.83
CA ARG A 159 7.94 -9.82 27.14
C ARG A 159 7.24 -10.31 25.88
N SER A 160 6.52 -9.42 25.20
CA SER A 160 5.86 -9.77 23.95
C SER A 160 6.88 -10.28 22.92
N GLU A 161 6.66 -11.46 22.40
CA GLU A 161 7.53 -12.11 21.42
C GLU A 161 6.97 -11.93 20.01
N ARG A 162 7.87 -11.80 19.03
CA ARG A 162 7.52 -11.82 17.61
C ARG A 162 6.89 -13.16 17.26
N LYS A 163 5.74 -13.11 16.58
CA LYS A 163 5.01 -14.27 16.08
C LYS A 163 4.73 -14.08 14.61
N ASP A 164 5.64 -14.55 13.77
CA ASP A 164 5.46 -14.46 12.32
C ASP A 164 4.28 -15.31 11.86
N ARG A 165 3.51 -14.75 10.98
CA ARG A 165 2.44 -15.44 10.27
C ARG A 165 2.55 -15.07 8.80
N PRO A 166 2.53 -16.03 7.87
CA PRO A 166 2.45 -15.68 6.45
C PRO A 166 1.17 -14.88 6.20
N GLY A 167 1.33 -13.79 5.47
CA GLY A 167 0.20 -13.02 4.96
C GLY A 167 -0.59 -13.80 3.91
N MET A 168 -1.63 -13.19 3.40
CA MET A 168 -2.51 -13.79 2.39
C MET A 168 -2.61 -12.83 1.20
N PRO A 169 -1.64 -12.83 0.26
CA PRO A 169 -1.77 -12.05 -0.96
C PRO A 169 -3.05 -12.46 -1.70
N ALA A 170 -3.59 -11.57 -2.51
CA ALA A 170 -4.78 -11.91 -3.29
C ALA A 170 -4.44 -13.04 -4.28
N ASP A 171 -5.29 -14.07 -4.31
CA ASP A 171 -5.14 -15.19 -5.24
C ASP A 171 -5.13 -14.66 -6.69
N PRO A 172 -4.11 -14.96 -7.49
CA PRO A 172 -4.06 -14.58 -8.90
C PRO A 172 -5.24 -15.07 -9.74
N ALA A 173 -5.93 -16.13 -9.32
CA ALA A 173 -7.13 -16.62 -9.98
C ALA A 173 -8.35 -15.71 -9.84
N LEU A 174 -8.33 -14.77 -8.87
CA LEU A 174 -9.40 -13.81 -8.66
C LEU A 174 -9.39 -12.70 -9.71
N THR A 175 -10.57 -12.37 -10.22
CA THR A 175 -10.75 -11.12 -10.98
C THR A 175 -10.57 -9.90 -10.07
N MET A 176 -10.48 -8.69 -10.61
CA MET A 176 -10.46 -7.47 -9.77
C MET A 176 -11.70 -7.39 -8.87
N ARG A 177 -12.88 -7.75 -9.39
CA ARG A 177 -14.11 -7.85 -8.60
C ARG A 177 -13.99 -8.90 -7.50
N GLY A 178 -13.42 -10.06 -7.82
CA GLY A 178 -13.18 -11.13 -6.84
C GLY A 178 -12.21 -10.71 -5.74
N LYS A 179 -11.18 -9.92 -6.07
CA LYS A 179 -10.26 -9.34 -5.07
C LYS A 179 -10.98 -8.39 -4.10
N VAL A 180 -11.87 -7.53 -4.62
CA VAL A 180 -12.70 -6.65 -3.79
C VAL A 180 -13.66 -7.45 -2.90
N GLN A 181 -14.30 -8.50 -3.43
CA GLN A 181 -15.18 -9.38 -2.65
C GLN A 181 -14.41 -10.12 -1.54
N ARG A 182 -13.18 -10.57 -1.82
CA ARG A 182 -12.29 -11.14 -0.80
C ARG A 182 -11.92 -10.10 0.27
N GLU A 183 -11.59 -8.87 -0.13
CA GLU A 183 -11.31 -7.77 0.79
C GLU A 183 -12.45 -7.53 1.76
N GLU A 184 -13.69 -7.49 1.27
CA GLU A 184 -14.90 -7.33 2.08
C GLU A 184 -15.04 -8.41 3.15
N ARG A 185 -14.81 -9.67 2.80
CA ARG A 185 -14.85 -10.80 3.77
C ARG A 185 -13.79 -10.67 4.85
N LEU A 186 -12.57 -10.31 4.46
CA LEU A 186 -11.49 -10.11 5.43
C LEU A 186 -11.77 -8.91 6.34
N PHE A 187 -12.42 -7.87 5.80
CA PHE A 187 -12.84 -6.72 6.59
C PHE A 187 -13.90 -7.07 7.63
N ASN A 188 -14.90 -7.88 7.26
CA ASN A 188 -15.90 -8.37 8.21
C ASN A 188 -15.26 -9.19 9.34
N GLY A 189 -14.27 -10.04 9.02
CA GLY A 189 -13.48 -10.75 10.02
C GLY A 189 -12.67 -9.84 10.93
N LEU A 190 -12.10 -8.77 10.37
CA LEU A 190 -11.36 -7.75 11.12
C LEU A 190 -12.25 -7.04 12.15
N PHE A 191 -13.52 -6.80 11.83
CA PHE A 191 -14.48 -6.22 12.75
C PHE A 191 -14.72 -7.10 13.97
N ALA A 192 -14.98 -8.39 13.75
CA ALA A 192 -15.20 -9.37 14.83
C ALA A 192 -13.95 -9.49 15.71
N TRP A 193 -12.79 -9.64 15.09
CA TRP A 193 -11.50 -9.71 15.77
C TRP A 193 -11.21 -8.47 16.62
N SER A 194 -11.48 -7.27 16.10
CA SER A 194 -11.27 -6.02 16.82
C SER A 194 -12.14 -5.92 18.06
N ARG A 195 -13.43 -6.34 17.97
CA ARG A 195 -14.34 -6.35 19.10
C ARG A 195 -13.88 -7.29 20.23
N GLU A 196 -13.36 -8.45 19.88
CA GLU A 196 -13.03 -9.51 20.80
C GLU A 196 -11.56 -9.51 21.25
N ASN A 197 -10.77 -8.54 20.76
CA ASN A 197 -9.34 -8.52 21.03
C ASN A 197 -9.05 -8.32 22.52
N PRO A 198 -8.26 -9.21 23.16
CA PRO A 198 -7.99 -9.15 24.59
C PRO A 198 -7.14 -7.94 25.02
N LEU A 199 -6.47 -7.26 24.09
CA LEU A 199 -5.75 -6.02 24.37
C LEU A 199 -6.66 -4.80 24.49
N ASN A 200 -7.93 -4.93 24.12
CA ASN A 200 -8.89 -3.84 24.29
C ASN A 200 -9.02 -3.49 25.77
N SER A 201 -8.76 -2.23 26.09
CA SER A 201 -8.96 -1.69 27.41
C SER A 201 -9.74 -0.40 27.32
N VAL A 202 -10.63 -0.19 28.30
CA VAL A 202 -11.40 1.04 28.43
C VAL A 202 -11.03 1.67 29.75
N THR A 203 -10.43 2.84 29.70
CA THR A 203 -10.16 3.66 30.89
C THR A 203 -11.04 4.88 30.82
N GLY A 204 -11.88 5.06 31.84
CA GLY A 204 -12.75 6.24 31.96
C GLY A 204 -14.15 6.13 31.35
N GLY A 205 -14.59 4.94 30.95
CA GLY A 205 -15.99 4.65 30.63
C GLY A 205 -16.43 4.86 29.18
N VAL A 206 -15.54 5.21 28.27
CA VAL A 206 -15.84 5.31 26.83
C VAL A 206 -14.88 4.41 26.06
N ALA A 207 -15.43 3.32 25.52
CA ALA A 207 -14.72 2.48 24.57
C ALA A 207 -14.63 3.16 23.22
N GLY A 208 -13.46 3.29 22.69
CA GLY A 208 -13.28 3.61 21.29
C GLY A 208 -12.67 4.96 21.02
N ALA A 209 -12.70 5.24 19.79
CA ALA A 209 -12.06 6.28 19.04
C ALA A 209 -12.32 7.73 19.44
N GLY A 210 -13.24 7.95 20.32
CA GLY A 210 -13.55 9.26 20.88
C GLY A 210 -12.97 9.47 22.27
N ALA A 211 -12.09 8.54 22.70
CA ALA A 211 -11.49 8.63 24.01
C ALA A 211 -10.88 10.01 24.22
N ALA A 212 -11.27 10.64 25.33
CA ALA A 212 -10.65 11.87 25.77
C ALA A 212 -9.16 11.66 26.02
N PRO A 213 -8.35 12.73 26.07
CA PRO A 213 -6.94 12.60 26.40
C PRO A 213 -6.76 11.82 27.71
N GLY A 214 -6.29 10.58 27.61
CA GLY A 214 -6.15 9.66 28.74
C GLY A 214 -6.87 8.33 28.64
N GLU A 215 -7.75 8.18 27.68
CA GLU A 215 -8.51 6.96 27.43
C GLU A 215 -7.96 6.28 26.20
N SER A 216 -7.58 5.01 26.29
CA SER A 216 -7.07 4.29 25.14
C SER A 216 -7.86 3.02 24.92
N ALA A 217 -8.44 2.87 23.73
CA ALA A 217 -8.73 1.59 23.16
C ALA A 217 -7.48 1.14 22.42
N VAL A 218 -6.97 -0.05 22.71
CA VAL A 218 -5.71 -0.51 22.13
C VAL A 218 -5.88 -0.95 20.69
N VAL A 219 -7.00 -1.55 20.34
CA VAL A 219 -7.30 -2.00 18.99
C VAL A 219 -8.62 -1.43 18.55
N THR A 220 -8.61 -0.71 17.45
CA THR A 220 -9.81 -0.09 16.89
C THR A 220 -9.89 -0.27 15.39
N VAL A 221 -11.03 -0.72 14.90
CA VAL A 221 -11.43 -0.60 13.49
C VAL A 221 -12.46 0.52 13.38
N TYR A 222 -12.28 1.39 12.41
CA TYR A 222 -13.18 2.51 12.23
C TYR A 222 -14.30 2.19 11.24
N PRO A 223 -15.57 2.48 11.60
CA PRO A 223 -16.06 2.89 12.91
C PRO A 223 -15.90 1.76 13.94
N PRO A 224 -15.73 2.09 15.23
CA PRO A 224 -15.58 1.07 16.25
C PRO A 224 -16.81 0.17 16.29
N PRO A 225 -16.63 -1.17 16.39
CA PRO A 225 -17.74 -2.10 16.43
C PRO A 225 -18.62 -1.84 17.66
N GLY A 226 -19.93 -1.73 17.44
CA GLY A 226 -20.94 -1.72 18.50
C GLY A 226 -21.04 -0.46 19.33
N GLY A 227 -20.41 0.63 18.92
CA GLY A 227 -20.48 1.86 19.64
C GLY A 227 -20.92 3.01 18.75
N GLU A 228 -22.02 3.57 19.03
CA GLU A 228 -22.16 5.00 19.10
C GLU A 228 -21.18 5.51 20.16
N ALA A 229 -19.88 5.27 20.01
CA ALA A 229 -18.93 6.06 20.73
C ALA A 229 -19.25 7.50 20.33
N GLU A 230 -19.74 8.28 21.23
CA GLU A 230 -19.89 9.71 21.06
C GLU A 230 -18.50 10.26 20.73
N LEU A 231 -18.18 10.22 19.46
CA LEU A 231 -17.17 11.11 18.93
C LEU A 231 -17.64 12.49 19.33
N PRO A 232 -16.77 13.34 19.85
CA PRO A 232 -17.19 14.69 20.20
C PRO A 232 -17.99 15.24 19.03
N ALA A 233 -19.24 15.58 19.28
CA ALA A 233 -20.26 15.90 18.28
C ALA A 233 -19.94 17.15 17.45
N VAL A 234 -18.71 17.58 17.42
CA VAL A 234 -18.28 18.81 16.82
C VAL A 234 -17.91 18.56 15.37
N ASN A 235 -18.85 18.87 14.50
CA ASN A 235 -18.64 19.16 13.08
C ASN A 235 -18.28 17.98 12.15
N GLU A 236 -18.76 16.79 12.42
CA GLU A 236 -18.62 15.66 11.49
C GLU A 236 -19.82 15.56 10.53
N LEU A 237 -20.06 16.58 9.71
CA LEU A 237 -21.22 16.63 8.82
C LEU A 237 -21.32 15.46 7.85
N GLY A 238 -20.19 14.92 7.39
CA GLY A 238 -20.18 13.81 6.46
C GLY A 238 -20.20 12.43 7.12
N ARG A 239 -19.65 12.28 8.31
CA ARG A 239 -19.40 10.98 8.92
C ARG A 239 -20.65 10.25 9.43
N PRO A 240 -21.61 10.88 10.14
CA PRO A 240 -22.88 10.24 10.45
C PRO A 240 -23.60 9.78 9.19
N PHE A 241 -23.61 10.62 8.15
CA PHE A 241 -24.19 10.28 6.85
C PHE A 241 -23.50 9.05 6.21
N VAL A 242 -22.18 9.02 6.17
CA VAL A 242 -21.42 7.86 5.60
C VAL A 242 -21.67 6.60 6.41
N ARG A 243 -21.79 6.68 7.73
CA ARG A 243 -22.09 5.52 8.58
C ARG A 243 -23.50 4.99 8.36
N GLU A 244 -24.46 5.87 8.25
CA GLU A 244 -25.87 5.55 8.04
C GLU A 244 -26.11 5.03 6.62
N HIS A 245 -25.45 5.64 5.65
CA HIS A 245 -25.58 5.36 4.22
C HIS A 245 -24.35 4.68 3.65
N ARG A 246 -23.67 3.85 4.42
CA ARG A 246 -22.55 3.06 3.86
C ARG A 246 -23.00 2.50 2.53
N CYS A 247 -22.34 2.95 1.46
CA CYS A 247 -22.68 2.63 0.08
C CYS A 247 -22.36 1.18 -0.26
N VAL A 248 -22.98 0.26 0.45
CA VAL A 248 -23.34 -1.03 -0.10
C VAL A 248 -24.73 -0.82 -0.64
N GLU A 249 -24.91 -0.86 -1.94
CA GLU A 249 -26.24 -0.84 -2.52
C GLU A 249 -27.09 -1.89 -1.80
N PRO A 250 -28.31 -1.53 -1.32
CA PRO A 250 -29.17 -2.46 -0.63
C PRO A 250 -29.38 -3.69 -1.55
N GLY A 251 -28.94 -4.85 -1.11
CA GLY A 251 -29.10 -6.11 -1.83
C GLY A 251 -27.84 -6.71 -2.49
N GLN A 252 -26.70 -6.00 -2.51
CA GLN A 252 -25.44 -6.65 -2.86
C GLN A 252 -24.80 -7.30 -1.61
N GLN A 253 -25.29 -8.47 -1.26
CA GLN A 253 -24.51 -9.37 -0.41
C GLN A 253 -23.28 -9.81 -1.20
N SER A 254 -22.10 -9.74 -0.59
CA SER A 254 -20.93 -10.38 -1.19
C SER A 254 -21.27 -11.85 -1.44
N PRO A 255 -21.07 -12.37 -2.67
CA PRO A 255 -21.35 -13.76 -2.97
C PRO A 255 -20.53 -14.66 -2.03
N ASP A 256 -21.02 -15.87 -1.75
CA ASP A 256 -20.35 -16.82 -0.87
C ASP A 256 -18.93 -17.14 -1.32
N GLU A 257 -18.66 -17.07 -2.62
CA GLU A 257 -17.31 -17.20 -3.19
C GLU A 257 -16.94 -15.99 -4.05
N PRO A 258 -15.67 -15.46 -3.93
CA PRO A 258 -15.19 -14.39 -4.78
C PRO A 258 -15.12 -14.82 -6.24
N GLU A 259 -15.41 -13.89 -7.15
CA GLU A 259 -15.35 -14.13 -8.59
C GLU A 259 -13.92 -14.48 -9.03
N THR A 260 -13.78 -15.63 -9.68
CA THR A 260 -12.55 -16.07 -10.36
C THR A 260 -12.63 -15.80 -11.86
N PHE A 261 -11.49 -15.86 -12.55
CA PHE A 261 -11.51 -15.83 -14.02
C PHE A 261 -12.30 -17.03 -14.58
N SER A 262 -12.15 -18.21 -14.00
CA SER A 262 -12.90 -19.40 -14.41
C SER A 262 -14.41 -19.25 -14.20
N SER A 263 -14.87 -18.67 -13.08
CA SER A 263 -16.31 -18.45 -12.86
C SER A 263 -16.87 -17.36 -13.76
N ARG A 264 -16.06 -16.37 -14.16
CA ARG A 264 -16.42 -15.36 -15.14
C ARG A 264 -16.41 -15.90 -16.57
N GLY A 265 -15.57 -16.90 -16.87
CA GLY A 265 -15.48 -17.58 -18.16
C GLY A 265 -14.55 -16.92 -19.19
N PHE A 266 -13.90 -15.82 -18.89
CA PHE A 266 -12.98 -15.15 -19.82
C PHE A 266 -11.90 -14.32 -19.12
N TYR A 267 -10.78 -14.12 -19.80
CA TYR A 267 -9.76 -13.11 -19.45
C TYR A 267 -9.98 -11.85 -20.29
N ARG A 268 -9.78 -10.69 -19.68
CA ARG A 268 -9.57 -9.44 -20.42
C ARG A 268 -8.11 -9.37 -20.83
N THR A 269 -7.83 -9.05 -22.09
CA THR A 269 -6.48 -8.92 -22.65
C THR A 269 -6.21 -7.50 -23.13
N PHE A 270 -5.07 -7.29 -23.77
CA PHE A 270 -4.74 -6.04 -24.44
C PHE A 270 -5.53 -5.88 -25.74
N CYS A 271 -5.47 -4.68 -26.34
CA CYS A 271 -6.04 -4.43 -27.66
C CYS A 271 -5.36 -5.32 -28.70
N GLY A 272 -6.06 -5.72 -29.78
CA GLY A 272 -5.50 -6.60 -30.82
C GLY A 272 -4.21 -6.10 -31.46
N GLU A 273 -4.10 -4.77 -31.63
CA GLU A 273 -2.92 -4.11 -32.19
C GLU A 273 -2.08 -3.41 -31.10
N CYS A 274 -2.09 -3.93 -29.86
CA CYS A 274 -1.29 -3.35 -28.78
C CYS A 274 0.20 -3.40 -29.11
N PRO A 275 0.91 -2.24 -29.16
CA PRO A 275 2.30 -2.19 -29.54
C PRO A 275 3.22 -2.94 -28.57
N PHE A 276 2.79 -3.10 -27.32
CA PHE A 276 3.57 -3.76 -26.26
C PHE A 276 3.32 -5.26 -26.15
N SER A 277 2.45 -5.86 -26.98
CA SER A 277 2.11 -7.28 -26.90
C SER A 277 3.33 -8.20 -27.05
N GLY A 278 4.28 -7.83 -27.91
CA GLY A 278 5.55 -8.56 -28.06
C GLY A 278 6.40 -8.57 -26.79
N LEU A 279 6.53 -7.42 -26.11
CA LEU A 279 7.20 -7.32 -24.82
C LEU A 279 6.53 -8.21 -23.76
N PHE A 280 5.20 -8.13 -23.64
CA PHE A 280 4.46 -8.90 -22.63
C PHE A 280 4.54 -10.41 -22.86
N SER A 281 4.54 -10.85 -24.13
CA SER A 281 4.78 -12.25 -24.48
C SER A 281 6.18 -12.71 -24.09
N MET A 282 7.21 -11.91 -24.38
CA MET A 282 8.60 -12.22 -23.98
C MET A 282 8.73 -12.30 -22.45
N MET A 283 8.11 -11.37 -21.70
CA MET A 283 8.14 -11.42 -20.24
C MET A 283 7.46 -12.68 -19.70
N LYS A 284 6.33 -13.09 -20.27
CA LYS A 284 5.63 -14.32 -19.93
C LYS A 284 6.50 -15.55 -20.23
N ASP A 285 7.04 -15.66 -21.45
CA ASP A 285 7.81 -16.82 -21.90
C ASP A 285 9.11 -17.02 -21.11
N ARG A 286 9.63 -15.95 -20.53
CA ARG A 286 10.83 -15.95 -19.68
C ARG A 286 10.50 -15.98 -18.19
N GLU A 287 9.24 -16.09 -17.84
CA GLU A 287 8.78 -16.10 -16.44
C GLU A 287 9.21 -14.87 -15.63
N VAL A 288 9.43 -13.72 -16.29
CA VAL A 288 9.80 -12.47 -15.63
C VAL A 288 8.67 -12.04 -14.70
N LYS A 289 8.99 -11.77 -13.45
CA LYS A 289 8.04 -11.19 -12.49
C LYS A 289 8.30 -9.70 -12.37
N ALA A 290 7.21 -8.92 -12.32
CA ALA A 290 7.27 -7.46 -12.23
C ALA A 290 6.22 -6.91 -11.27
N ALA A 291 6.55 -5.82 -10.58
CA ALA A 291 5.53 -4.95 -10.04
C ALA A 291 4.91 -4.16 -11.21
N VAL A 292 3.59 -4.01 -11.19
CA VAL A 292 2.85 -3.36 -12.28
C VAL A 292 1.99 -2.21 -11.77
N ASP A 293 1.62 -1.31 -12.65
CA ASP A 293 0.83 -0.14 -12.29
C ASP A 293 -0.66 -0.31 -12.59
N ALA A 294 -1.47 0.64 -12.13
CA ALA A 294 -2.93 0.63 -12.29
C ALA A 294 -3.43 0.90 -13.72
N GLY A 295 -2.55 1.13 -14.70
CA GLY A 295 -2.88 1.27 -16.13
C GLY A 295 -3.10 -0.09 -16.82
N CYS A 296 -2.91 -0.14 -18.14
CA CYS A 296 -3.04 -1.38 -18.93
C CYS A 296 -2.13 -2.50 -18.41
N SER A 297 -0.98 -2.17 -17.83
CA SER A 297 -0.05 -3.14 -17.23
C SER A 297 -0.66 -4.00 -16.11
N ILE A 298 -1.78 -3.56 -15.49
CA ILE A 298 -2.47 -4.38 -14.47
C ILE A 298 -3.00 -5.71 -15.04
N LEU A 299 -3.27 -5.78 -16.34
CA LEU A 299 -3.70 -7.00 -17.01
C LEU A 299 -2.65 -8.12 -16.93
N LEU A 300 -1.37 -7.75 -16.76
CA LEU A 300 -0.27 -8.70 -16.57
C LEU A 300 -0.39 -9.49 -15.26
N THR A 301 -1.23 -9.06 -14.32
CA THR A 301 -1.49 -9.81 -13.07
C THR A 301 -2.41 -11.02 -13.27
N SER A 302 -3.10 -11.11 -14.40
CA SER A 302 -3.98 -12.25 -14.67
C SER A 302 -3.17 -13.55 -14.89
N PRO A 303 -3.73 -14.73 -14.57
CA PRO A 303 -3.08 -16.01 -14.84
C PRO A 303 -2.73 -16.22 -16.31
N LEU A 304 -3.42 -15.55 -17.23
CA LEU A 304 -3.10 -15.59 -18.66
C LEU A 304 -1.68 -15.16 -18.95
N TYR A 305 -1.17 -14.15 -18.24
CA TYR A 305 0.21 -13.65 -18.38
C TYR A 305 1.11 -14.14 -17.26
N GLY A 306 0.66 -14.07 -16.02
CA GLY A 306 1.41 -14.49 -14.84
C GLY A 306 2.70 -13.68 -14.58
N VAL A 307 2.81 -12.49 -15.14
CA VAL A 307 3.97 -11.59 -15.04
C VAL A 307 3.86 -10.66 -13.84
N GLY A 308 2.71 -9.98 -13.71
CA GLY A 308 2.48 -8.97 -12.68
C GLY A 308 2.20 -9.59 -11.32
N LEU A 309 2.86 -9.12 -10.25
CA LEU A 309 2.60 -9.57 -8.89
C LEU A 309 1.43 -8.80 -8.26
N ALA A 310 1.51 -7.48 -8.23
CA ALA A 310 0.52 -6.60 -7.61
C ALA A 310 0.60 -5.18 -8.18
N SER A 311 -0.47 -4.40 -7.96
CA SER A 311 -0.53 -2.96 -8.20
C SER A 311 -1.15 -2.29 -6.98
N TYR A 312 -0.41 -1.44 -6.30
CA TYR A 312 -0.87 -0.72 -5.11
C TYR A 312 -1.22 0.75 -5.41
N GLY A 313 -1.73 1.02 -6.60
CA GLY A 313 -2.15 2.34 -7.05
C GLY A 313 -1.29 2.94 -8.14
N LEU A 314 -1.62 4.16 -8.55
CA LEU A 314 -0.89 4.87 -9.61
C LEU A 314 0.52 5.25 -9.14
N GLY A 315 1.53 4.90 -9.93
CA GLY A 315 2.94 5.19 -9.66
C GLY A 315 3.63 4.16 -8.77
N SER A 316 2.90 3.21 -8.16
CA SER A 316 3.44 2.29 -7.14
C SER A 316 4.44 1.26 -7.69
N ALA A 317 4.36 0.92 -8.96
CA ALA A 317 5.17 -0.15 -9.56
C ALA A 317 6.67 0.01 -9.31
N ILE A 318 7.19 1.25 -9.34
CA ILE A 318 8.62 1.54 -9.22
C ILE A 318 9.14 1.19 -7.83
N ALA A 319 8.55 1.76 -6.78
CA ALA A 319 9.00 1.52 -5.41
C ALA A 319 8.75 0.06 -4.98
N VAL A 320 7.58 -0.49 -5.33
CA VAL A 320 7.25 -1.90 -5.05
C VAL A 320 8.21 -2.84 -5.76
N GLY A 321 8.50 -2.59 -7.06
CA GLY A 321 9.45 -3.38 -7.85
C GLY A 321 10.86 -3.32 -7.29
N ALA A 322 11.32 -2.15 -6.87
CA ALA A 322 12.66 -1.95 -6.30
C ALA A 322 12.92 -2.75 -5.00
N ARG A 323 11.88 -3.17 -4.30
CA ARG A 323 11.99 -3.96 -3.06
C ARG A 323 11.47 -5.40 -3.19
N SER A 324 11.02 -5.79 -4.39
CA SER A 324 10.48 -7.14 -4.62
C SER A 324 11.11 -7.84 -5.82
N THR A 325 10.72 -7.47 -7.03
CA THR A 325 11.04 -8.18 -8.28
C THR A 325 12.26 -7.63 -9.03
N GLU A 326 12.76 -6.47 -8.63
CA GLU A 326 13.77 -5.67 -9.37
C GLU A 326 13.32 -5.30 -10.80
N VAL A 327 12.03 -5.49 -11.12
CA VAL A 327 11.41 -5.11 -12.39
C VAL A 327 10.10 -4.38 -12.12
N ALA A 328 9.93 -3.23 -12.75
CA ALA A 328 8.69 -2.45 -12.72
C ALA A 328 8.20 -2.19 -14.15
N VAL A 329 6.88 -2.32 -14.36
CA VAL A 329 6.22 -1.94 -15.61
C VAL A 329 5.18 -0.87 -15.32
N ILE A 330 5.37 0.31 -15.89
CA ILE A 330 4.56 1.50 -15.62
C ILE A 330 4.22 2.22 -16.92
N GLY A 331 3.03 2.80 -17.01
CA GLY A 331 2.66 3.67 -18.12
C GLY A 331 3.26 5.07 -17.96
N ASP A 332 3.44 5.79 -19.08
CA ASP A 332 3.95 7.16 -19.12
C ASP A 332 3.14 8.13 -18.23
N TYR A 333 1.82 8.05 -18.28
CA TYR A 333 0.94 8.86 -17.43
C TYR A 333 1.13 8.55 -15.93
N ALA A 334 1.12 7.27 -15.55
CA ALA A 334 1.25 6.87 -14.16
C ALA A 334 2.62 7.24 -13.57
N LEU A 335 3.68 7.17 -14.40
CA LEU A 335 5.01 7.64 -14.03
C LEU A 335 4.99 9.12 -13.63
N LEU A 336 4.43 9.97 -14.47
CA LEU A 336 4.38 11.42 -14.22
C LEU A 336 3.34 11.79 -13.17
N HIS A 337 2.27 11.01 -13.02
CA HIS A 337 1.26 11.24 -12.00
C HIS A 337 1.85 11.16 -10.58
N SER A 338 2.60 10.10 -10.27
CA SER A 338 3.16 9.91 -8.93
C SER A 338 4.36 8.95 -8.85
N GLY A 339 4.73 8.27 -9.93
CA GLY A 339 5.84 7.32 -9.94
C GLY A 339 7.23 7.96 -10.01
N ILE A 340 7.32 9.17 -10.57
CA ILE A 340 8.61 9.84 -10.78
C ILE A 340 9.38 10.08 -9.48
N GLN A 341 8.71 10.33 -8.37
CA GLN A 341 9.34 10.53 -7.07
C GLN A 341 10.03 9.25 -6.59
N ALA A 342 9.38 8.10 -6.77
CA ALA A 342 9.99 6.80 -6.49
C ALA A 342 11.21 6.54 -7.38
N LEU A 343 11.14 6.91 -8.66
CA LEU A 343 12.26 6.77 -9.57
C LEU A 343 13.46 7.63 -9.16
N ILE A 344 13.23 8.87 -8.75
CA ILE A 344 14.29 9.74 -8.21
C ILE A 344 14.95 9.08 -7.00
N ASP A 345 14.16 8.60 -6.03
CA ASP A 345 14.69 7.98 -4.81
C ASP A 345 15.48 6.69 -5.11
N VAL A 346 15.01 5.89 -6.06
CA VAL A 346 15.70 4.68 -6.55
C VAL A 346 17.06 5.03 -7.18
N TYR A 347 17.13 6.10 -7.99
CA TYR A 347 18.38 6.54 -8.61
C TYR A 347 19.34 7.14 -7.60
N GLU A 348 18.88 7.97 -6.68
CA GLU A 348 19.72 8.53 -5.61
C GLU A 348 20.34 7.45 -4.74
N LYS A 349 19.60 6.38 -4.46
CA LYS A 349 20.05 5.25 -3.63
C LYS A 349 20.75 4.15 -4.43
N GLN A 350 20.81 4.25 -5.74
CA GLN A 350 21.38 3.23 -6.63
C GLN A 350 20.75 1.83 -6.41
N ILE A 351 19.44 1.77 -6.19
CA ILE A 351 18.72 0.51 -5.97
C ILE A 351 18.59 -0.22 -7.31
N PRO A 352 18.99 -1.52 -7.41
CA PRO A 352 18.79 -2.31 -8.62
C PRO A 352 17.32 -2.33 -9.03
N LEU A 353 17.04 -1.86 -10.24
CA LEU A 353 15.68 -1.86 -10.81
C LEU A 353 15.74 -1.71 -12.33
N LEU A 354 15.09 -2.61 -13.05
CA LEU A 354 14.71 -2.40 -14.45
C LEU A 354 13.33 -1.75 -14.49
N CYS A 355 13.29 -0.44 -14.72
CA CYS A 355 12.05 0.33 -14.87
C CYS A 355 11.66 0.39 -16.34
N ILE A 356 10.61 -0.33 -16.73
CA ILE A 356 10.04 -0.34 -18.07
C ILE A 356 8.88 0.63 -18.15
N VAL A 357 9.06 1.73 -18.85
CA VAL A 357 8.05 2.76 -19.06
C VAL A 357 7.38 2.53 -20.43
N LEU A 358 6.09 2.26 -20.42
CA LEU A 358 5.28 2.10 -21.62
C LEU A 358 4.84 3.49 -22.11
N ARG A 359 5.51 4.02 -23.11
CA ARG A 359 5.21 5.34 -23.67
C ARG A 359 4.25 5.19 -24.84
N ASN A 360 2.95 5.29 -24.52
CA ASN A 360 1.89 5.16 -25.51
C ASN A 360 1.16 6.49 -25.83
N ARG A 361 1.46 7.57 -25.11
CA ARG A 361 0.88 8.90 -25.24
C ARG A 361 -0.64 8.96 -25.08
N ARG A 362 -1.24 7.93 -24.49
CA ARG A 362 -2.70 7.82 -24.33
C ARG A 362 -3.07 7.17 -22.97
N LEU A 363 -4.20 7.61 -22.45
CA LEU A 363 -4.81 7.00 -21.25
C LEU A 363 -5.69 5.81 -21.68
N GLY A 364 -5.05 4.70 -22.06
CA GLY A 364 -5.72 3.56 -22.71
C GLY A 364 -6.83 2.90 -21.89
N MET A 365 -6.78 2.94 -20.55
CA MET A 365 -7.81 2.34 -19.68
C MET A 365 -9.05 3.23 -19.49
N THR A 366 -8.98 4.51 -19.81
CA THR A 366 -10.02 5.50 -19.49
C THR A 366 -10.66 6.12 -20.72
N GLY A 367 -10.41 5.59 -21.91
CA GLY A 367 -11.04 6.04 -23.14
C GLY A 367 -10.08 6.60 -24.21
N GLY A 368 -8.79 6.39 -24.06
CA GLY A 368 -7.79 6.71 -25.07
C GLY A 368 -7.48 8.19 -25.24
N GLN A 369 -7.74 9.01 -24.21
CA GLN A 369 -7.40 10.45 -24.23
C GLN A 369 -5.89 10.63 -24.44
N GLU A 370 -5.52 11.71 -25.16
CA GLU A 370 -4.10 12.05 -25.36
C GLU A 370 -3.42 12.40 -24.04
N GLY A 371 -2.19 11.93 -23.86
CA GLY A 371 -1.32 12.31 -22.75
C GLY A 371 -0.82 13.74 -22.93
N ALA A 372 -0.99 14.58 -21.90
CA ALA A 372 -0.61 15.98 -21.96
C ALA A 372 0.91 16.22 -21.85
N TYR A 373 1.67 15.25 -21.37
CA TYR A 373 3.09 15.38 -21.02
C TYR A 373 3.90 14.20 -21.56
N ASP A 374 5.13 14.49 -22.01
CA ASP A 374 6.08 13.47 -22.42
C ASP A 374 7.07 13.17 -21.28
N PRO A 375 7.21 11.91 -20.83
CA PRO A 375 8.15 11.57 -19.76
C PRO A 375 9.60 11.90 -20.10
N LEU A 376 9.98 11.93 -21.38
CA LEU A 376 11.34 12.29 -21.79
C LEU A 376 11.77 13.68 -21.33
N ASP A 377 10.84 14.62 -21.24
CA ASP A 377 11.12 16.00 -20.82
C ASP A 377 11.55 16.08 -19.34
N TYR A 378 11.25 15.05 -18.54
CA TYR A 378 11.45 15.05 -17.08
C TYR A 378 12.47 14.02 -16.59
N LEU A 379 12.90 13.08 -17.44
CA LEU A 379 13.74 11.95 -17.02
C LEU A 379 15.24 12.14 -17.31
N GLY A 380 15.71 13.38 -17.50
CA GLY A 380 17.13 13.65 -17.76
C GLY A 380 18.09 13.05 -16.70
N PHE A 381 17.68 13.00 -15.45
CA PHE A 381 18.47 12.39 -14.36
C PHE A 381 18.66 10.88 -14.50
N ALA A 382 17.72 10.19 -15.15
CA ALA A 382 17.71 8.74 -15.33
C ALA A 382 18.40 8.30 -16.65
N ALA A 383 18.72 9.24 -17.55
CA ALA A 383 19.28 8.97 -18.87
C ALA A 383 18.63 7.75 -19.56
N PRO A 384 17.30 7.76 -19.78
CA PRO A 384 16.56 6.56 -20.17
C PRO A 384 16.96 6.05 -21.54
N LEU A 385 16.99 4.72 -21.69
CA LEU A 385 17.11 4.09 -23.00
C LEU A 385 15.75 4.13 -23.70
N VAL A 386 15.68 4.72 -24.88
CA VAL A 386 14.45 4.70 -25.69
C VAL A 386 14.55 3.56 -26.71
N VAL A 387 13.60 2.64 -26.66
CA VAL A 387 13.55 1.44 -27.50
C VAL A 387 12.19 1.36 -28.17
N PRO A 388 12.10 1.31 -29.50
CA PRO A 388 10.83 1.06 -30.17
C PRO A 388 10.20 -0.26 -29.71
N ALA A 389 8.91 -0.31 -29.51
CA ALA A 389 8.19 -1.51 -29.10
C ALA A 389 8.35 -2.67 -30.13
N SER A 390 8.65 -2.35 -31.37
CA SER A 390 8.93 -3.31 -32.45
C SER A 390 10.34 -3.90 -32.42
N ASP A 391 11.28 -3.31 -31.66
CA ASP A 391 12.65 -3.81 -31.54
C ASP A 391 12.74 -4.95 -30.50
N THR A 392 12.21 -6.10 -30.89
CA THR A 392 12.11 -7.28 -30.02
C THR A 392 13.47 -7.83 -29.60
N GLU A 393 14.52 -7.67 -30.44
CA GLU A 393 15.88 -8.11 -30.13
C GLU A 393 16.45 -7.29 -28.96
N ARG A 394 16.34 -5.97 -29.02
CA ARG A 394 16.83 -5.09 -27.98
C ARG A 394 16.07 -5.28 -26.67
N LEU A 395 14.75 -5.40 -26.74
CA LEU A 395 13.90 -5.69 -25.58
C LEU A 395 14.25 -7.03 -24.94
N SER A 396 14.53 -8.06 -25.77
CA SER A 396 14.97 -9.36 -25.33
C SER A 396 16.26 -9.29 -24.50
N GLN A 397 17.27 -8.55 -24.99
CA GLN A 397 18.55 -8.36 -24.30
C GLN A 397 18.42 -7.65 -22.96
N LEU A 398 17.48 -6.72 -22.82
CA LEU A 398 17.23 -6.00 -21.58
C LEU A 398 16.59 -6.87 -20.50
N LEU A 399 15.82 -7.88 -20.91
CA LEU A 399 15.18 -8.83 -19.98
C LEU A 399 16.10 -9.98 -19.53
N GLU A 400 17.28 -10.14 -20.14
CA GLU A 400 18.19 -11.28 -19.86
C GLU A 400 19.08 -11.10 -18.63
N LYS A 401 19.32 -9.88 -18.18
CA LYS A 401 20.38 -9.61 -17.19
C LYS A 401 19.82 -8.92 -15.96
N PRO A 402 20.21 -9.37 -14.75
CA PRO A 402 20.05 -8.56 -13.56
C PRO A 402 20.77 -7.22 -13.77
N VAL A 403 20.12 -6.13 -13.39
CA VAL A 403 20.72 -4.80 -13.46
C VAL A 403 21.48 -4.52 -12.16
N PRO A 404 22.75 -4.08 -12.23
CA PRO A 404 23.55 -3.82 -11.02
C PRO A 404 23.12 -2.52 -10.29
N GLY A 405 22.27 -1.73 -10.90
CA GLY A 405 21.74 -0.47 -10.42
C GLY A 405 20.45 -0.12 -11.18
N PRO A 406 19.90 1.09 -11.00
CA PRO A 406 18.67 1.48 -11.69
C PRO A 406 18.91 1.70 -13.18
N VAL A 407 18.04 1.09 -13.99
CA VAL A 407 17.99 1.27 -15.44
C VAL A 407 16.56 1.61 -15.84
N THR A 408 16.38 2.72 -16.55
CA THR A 408 15.09 3.12 -17.10
C THR A 408 15.07 2.88 -18.61
N VAL A 409 14.06 2.15 -19.06
CA VAL A 409 13.82 1.86 -20.47
C VAL A 409 12.46 2.41 -20.84
N ILE A 410 12.41 3.33 -21.79
CA ILE A 410 11.18 3.81 -22.40
C ILE A 410 10.91 2.96 -23.63
N VAL A 411 9.89 2.13 -23.54
CA VAL A 411 9.40 1.37 -24.69
C VAL A 411 8.37 2.23 -25.43
N ASP A 412 8.75 2.64 -26.63
CA ASP A 412 7.99 3.59 -27.43
C ASP A 412 7.07 2.88 -28.42
N GLY A 413 5.78 3.13 -28.32
CA GLY A 413 4.77 2.54 -29.18
C GLY A 413 3.43 3.24 -29.04
N GLU A 414 2.81 3.59 -30.15
CA GLU A 414 1.55 4.31 -30.17
C GLU A 414 0.35 3.35 -30.04
N CYS A 415 -0.58 3.66 -29.13
CA CYS A 415 -1.82 2.90 -29.02
C CYS A 415 -2.70 3.07 -30.27
N PRO A 416 -3.38 2.00 -30.71
CA PRO A 416 -4.31 2.09 -31.83
C PRO A 416 -5.45 3.06 -31.51
N GLU A 417 -5.87 3.82 -32.50
CA GLU A 417 -6.97 4.76 -32.37
C GLU A 417 -8.29 3.99 -32.21
N GLY A 418 -9.07 4.29 -31.16
CA GLY A 418 -10.30 3.58 -30.85
C GLY A 418 -10.11 2.11 -30.39
N GLY A 419 -8.89 1.72 -30.03
CA GLY A 419 -8.58 0.36 -29.62
C GLY A 419 -9.29 -0.02 -28.31
N GLU A 420 -10.05 -1.12 -28.36
CA GLU A 420 -10.69 -1.72 -27.18
C GLU A 420 -9.91 -2.94 -26.71
N HIS A 421 -9.92 -3.16 -25.39
CA HIS A 421 -9.35 -4.37 -24.81
C HIS A 421 -10.18 -5.58 -25.21
N GLU A 422 -9.52 -6.63 -25.66
CA GLU A 422 -10.15 -7.86 -26.09
C GLU A 422 -10.46 -8.81 -24.90
N THR A 423 -11.19 -9.85 -25.18
CA THR A 423 -11.46 -10.95 -24.25
C THR A 423 -11.14 -12.28 -24.90
N VAL A 424 -10.58 -13.20 -24.12
CA VAL A 424 -10.34 -14.58 -24.55
C VAL A 424 -10.98 -15.54 -23.53
N PRO A 425 -11.53 -16.67 -23.96
CA PRO A 425 -12.06 -17.68 -23.06
C PRO A 425 -11.01 -18.18 -22.05
N CYS A 426 -11.47 -18.57 -20.85
CA CYS A 426 -10.64 -19.29 -19.88
C CYS A 426 -10.39 -20.72 -20.28
#